data_3f1172acea5cb386c12575f18e4e7580
#
_entry.id   3f1172acea5cb386c12575f18e4e7580
#
_cell.length_a   1.000
_cell.length_b   1.000
_cell.length_c   1.000
_cell.angle_alpha   90.00
_cell.angle_beta   90.00
_cell.angle_gamma   90.00
#
_symmetry.space_group_name_H-M   'P 1'
#
loop_
_entity.id
_entity.type
_entity.pdbx_description
1 polymer ?
#
loop_
_entity_poly.entity_id
_entity_poly.type
_entity_poly.pdbx_seq_one_letter_code
_entity_poly.pdbx_strand_id
1 'polypeptide(L)'
;KKKLETGNVWFNSEYHQPGKKNVLGREYKKGKKSLAVVIKDLVNHPNCREFVAERLCRYLITDEPTKEMKRPIINAFKKSDGNLTEIHKAAIKVAFDFNVKYKKFQTPENWFIQVAKLGDLQWPPSPEEMSSYELGTKPTKKQRSPERLLRNIGHHPYRAKQPNGWSDHSDDWISPE
;
A
#
# COMPACT_ATOMS: atom_id res chain seq x y z
N LYS A 1 -30.24 -1.27 -20.31
CA LYS A 1 -29.12 -1.06 -19.34
C LYS A 1 -28.35 -2.37 -19.23
N LYS A 2 -27.12 -2.45 -19.79
CA LYS A 2 -26.25 -3.61 -19.56
C LYS A 2 -25.91 -3.65 -18.07
N LYS A 3 -26.18 -4.79 -17.42
CA LYS A 3 -25.74 -5.05 -16.04
C LYS A 3 -24.22 -5.04 -16.04
N LEU A 4 -23.60 -4.09 -15.33
CA LEU A 4 -22.17 -4.07 -15.10
C LEU A 4 -21.83 -5.25 -14.20
N GLU A 5 -21.06 -6.19 -14.71
CA GLU A 5 -20.43 -7.20 -13.87
C GLU A 5 -19.38 -6.54 -13.00
N THR A 6 -19.38 -6.88 -11.73
CA THR A 6 -18.44 -6.31 -10.74
C THR A 6 -16.98 -6.55 -11.19
N GLY A 7 -16.21 -5.49 -11.28
CA GLY A 7 -14.80 -5.56 -11.69
C GLY A 7 -14.51 -5.23 -13.16
N ASN A 8 -15.52 -5.07 -14.00
CA ASN A 8 -15.34 -4.69 -15.39
C ASN A 8 -15.31 -3.16 -15.57
N VAL A 9 -14.30 -2.68 -16.30
CA VAL A 9 -14.24 -1.27 -16.72
C VAL A 9 -15.13 -1.05 -17.91
N TRP A 10 -16.12 -0.18 -17.78
CA TRP A 10 -17.01 0.21 -18.85
C TRP A 10 -16.63 1.58 -19.42
N PHE A 11 -16.44 1.64 -20.73
CA PHE A 11 -16.17 2.88 -21.44
C PHE A 11 -17.46 3.47 -22.00
N ASN A 12 -17.84 4.68 -21.54
CA ASN A 12 -18.95 5.44 -22.11
C ASN A 12 -18.43 6.56 -23.02
N SER A 13 -18.73 6.45 -24.31
CA SER A 13 -18.30 7.44 -25.31
C SER A 13 -18.96 8.80 -25.14
N GLU A 14 -20.15 8.87 -24.54
CA GLU A 14 -20.90 10.11 -24.31
C GLU A 14 -20.24 10.98 -23.22
N TYR A 15 -19.66 10.34 -22.21
CA TYR A 15 -18.94 11.04 -21.12
C TYR A 15 -17.45 11.19 -21.41
N HIS A 16 -16.98 10.63 -22.53
CA HIS A 16 -15.57 10.76 -22.88
C HIS A 16 -15.30 12.08 -23.58
N GLN A 17 -14.47 12.91 -22.98
CA GLN A 17 -14.06 14.18 -23.57
C GLN A 17 -13.48 13.95 -25.00
N PRO A 18 -13.96 14.67 -26.02
CA PRO A 18 -13.50 14.50 -27.40
C PRO A 18 -12.05 14.90 -27.59
N GLY A 19 -11.45 14.42 -28.69
CA GLY A 19 -10.12 14.80 -29.11
C GLY A 19 -8.99 13.94 -28.53
N LYS A 20 -7.78 14.29 -28.91
CA LYS A 20 -6.54 13.69 -28.43
C LYS A 20 -6.26 14.10 -26.99
N LYS A 21 -5.53 13.26 -26.25
CA LYS A 21 -5.11 13.53 -24.87
C LYS A 21 -3.59 13.62 -24.81
N ASN A 22 -3.08 14.55 -24.04
CA ASN A 22 -1.65 14.61 -23.72
C ASN A 22 -1.44 14.18 -22.26
N VAL A 23 -0.63 13.15 -22.04
CA VAL A 23 -0.26 12.69 -20.69
C VAL A 23 1.25 12.58 -20.64
N LEU A 24 1.89 13.31 -19.75
CA LEU A 24 3.35 13.37 -19.58
C LEU A 24 4.09 13.65 -20.90
N GLY A 25 3.59 14.59 -21.71
CA GLY A 25 4.19 14.99 -22.97
C GLY A 25 3.93 14.03 -24.15
N ARG A 26 3.23 12.93 -23.95
CA ARG A 26 2.86 11.98 -25.00
C ARG A 26 1.41 12.13 -25.42
N GLU A 27 1.18 12.17 -26.74
CA GLU A 27 -0.16 12.28 -27.31
C GLU A 27 -0.82 10.88 -27.48
N TYR A 28 -2.07 10.77 -27.07
CA TYR A 28 -2.89 9.57 -27.19
C TYR A 28 -4.12 9.82 -28.05
N LYS A 29 -4.43 8.88 -28.94
CA LYS A 29 -5.59 8.95 -29.82
C LYS A 29 -6.89 8.83 -29.03
N LYS A 30 -7.97 9.41 -29.57
CA LYS A 30 -9.33 9.27 -29.02
C LYS A 30 -9.76 7.79 -28.96
N GLY A 31 -10.48 7.39 -27.91
CA GLY A 31 -11.27 6.17 -27.85
C GLY A 31 -10.84 5.18 -26.77
N LYS A 32 -11.63 4.09 -26.65
CA LYS A 32 -11.50 3.04 -25.61
C LYS A 32 -10.10 2.43 -25.53
N LYS A 33 -9.43 2.24 -26.66
CA LYS A 33 -8.10 1.62 -26.70
C LYS A 33 -7.00 2.51 -26.11
N SER A 34 -7.21 3.83 -26.01
CA SER A 34 -6.21 4.75 -25.48
C SER A 34 -5.94 4.54 -23.98
N LEU A 35 -6.94 4.14 -23.21
CA LEU A 35 -6.78 3.90 -21.77
C LEU A 35 -5.74 2.81 -21.48
N ALA A 36 -5.84 1.66 -22.16
CA ALA A 36 -4.89 0.56 -21.97
C ALA A 36 -3.46 0.96 -22.36
N VAL A 37 -3.32 1.76 -23.45
CA VAL A 37 -2.01 2.26 -23.87
C VAL A 37 -1.44 3.23 -22.85
N VAL A 38 -2.25 4.17 -22.33
CA VAL A 38 -1.83 5.11 -21.28
C VAL A 38 -1.37 4.36 -20.03
N ILE A 39 -2.16 3.39 -19.57
CA ILE A 39 -1.81 2.58 -18.39
C ILE A 39 -0.48 1.85 -18.63
N LYS A 40 -0.30 1.22 -19.77
CA LYS A 40 0.96 0.53 -20.11
C LYS A 40 2.15 1.49 -20.10
N ASP A 41 2.00 2.67 -20.68
CA ASP A 41 3.07 3.67 -20.69
C ASP A 41 3.39 4.21 -19.29
N LEU A 42 2.38 4.43 -18.45
CA LEU A 42 2.57 4.86 -17.06
C LEU A 42 3.28 3.79 -16.22
N VAL A 43 2.88 2.52 -16.35
CA VAL A 43 3.54 1.40 -15.66
C VAL A 43 5.00 1.28 -16.08
N ASN A 44 5.29 1.47 -17.37
CA ASN A 44 6.66 1.41 -17.91
C ASN A 44 7.47 2.68 -17.72
N HIS A 45 6.88 3.73 -17.17
CA HIS A 45 7.59 4.99 -16.92
C HIS A 45 8.69 4.77 -15.86
N PRO A 46 9.91 5.34 -16.05
CA PRO A 46 11.02 5.20 -15.11
C PRO A 46 10.65 5.55 -13.66
N ASN A 47 9.91 6.64 -13.48
CA ASN A 47 9.49 7.10 -12.15
C ASN A 47 8.52 6.13 -11.46
N CYS A 48 7.69 5.40 -12.21
CA CYS A 48 6.82 4.38 -11.63
C CYS A 48 7.66 3.26 -11.01
N ARG A 49 8.66 2.78 -11.71
CA ARG A 49 9.58 1.73 -11.22
C ARG A 49 10.39 2.18 -10.01
N GLU A 50 10.89 3.40 -10.06
CA GLU A 50 11.62 4.01 -8.94
C GLU A 50 10.72 4.14 -7.71
N PHE A 51 9.51 4.65 -7.89
CA PHE A 51 8.52 4.80 -6.82
C PHE A 51 8.15 3.47 -6.17
N VAL A 52 7.85 2.44 -6.99
CA VAL A 52 7.51 1.11 -6.46
C VAL A 52 8.68 0.50 -5.69
N ALA A 53 9.90 0.60 -6.21
CA ALA A 53 11.09 0.09 -5.54
C ALA A 53 11.33 0.82 -4.21
N GLU A 54 11.17 2.13 -4.19
CA GLU A 54 11.29 2.93 -2.98
C GLU A 54 10.25 2.56 -1.92
N ARG A 55 8.98 2.42 -2.31
CA ARG A 55 7.91 2.03 -1.40
C ARG A 55 8.13 0.64 -0.81
N LEU A 56 8.60 -0.33 -1.59
CA LEU A 56 8.93 -1.66 -1.10
C LEU A 56 10.11 -1.64 -0.13
N CYS A 57 11.16 -0.88 -0.43
CA CYS A 57 12.28 -0.72 0.49
C CYS A 57 11.87 -0.01 1.79
N ARG A 58 11.06 1.05 1.70
CA ARG A 58 10.52 1.73 2.89
C ARG A 58 9.68 0.80 3.74
N TYR A 59 8.85 0.00 3.12
CA TYR A 59 8.00 -0.92 3.86
C TYR A 59 8.78 -2.03 4.57
N LEU A 60 9.80 -2.60 3.91
CA LEU A 60 10.48 -3.81 4.39
C LEU A 60 11.78 -3.54 5.15
N ILE A 61 12.50 -2.44 4.86
CA ILE A 61 13.90 -2.32 5.26
C ILE A 61 14.17 -1.08 6.11
N THR A 62 13.89 0.11 5.57
CA THR A 62 14.28 1.39 6.20
C THR A 62 13.42 2.54 5.70
N ASP A 63 13.28 3.58 6.50
CA ASP A 63 12.55 4.80 6.12
C ASP A 63 13.27 5.58 5.01
N GLU A 64 14.58 5.44 4.89
CA GLU A 64 15.42 6.11 3.88
C GLU A 64 16.17 5.12 2.99
N PRO A 65 15.53 4.60 1.93
CA PRO A 65 16.16 3.64 1.04
C PRO A 65 17.29 4.24 0.20
N THR A 66 18.41 3.55 0.13
CA THR A 66 19.52 3.91 -0.75
C THR A 66 19.26 3.48 -2.20
N LYS A 67 20.03 4.07 -3.13
CA LYS A 67 19.99 3.66 -4.55
C LYS A 67 20.38 2.19 -4.74
N GLU A 68 21.28 1.68 -3.91
CA GLU A 68 21.75 0.29 -3.95
C GLU A 68 20.63 -0.69 -3.61
N MET A 69 19.84 -0.39 -2.59
CA MET A 69 18.67 -1.20 -2.21
C MET A 69 17.60 -1.23 -3.31
N LYS A 70 17.36 -0.11 -3.97
CA LYS A 70 16.33 0.02 -5.02
C LYS A 70 16.71 -0.65 -6.33
N ARG A 71 17.98 -0.64 -6.69
CA ARG A 71 18.47 -1.13 -7.99
C ARG A 71 18.08 -2.57 -8.34
N PRO A 72 18.21 -3.58 -7.46
CA PRO A 72 17.77 -4.94 -7.78
C PRO A 72 16.26 -5.04 -8.07
N ILE A 73 15.45 -4.30 -7.33
CA ILE A 73 13.98 -4.27 -7.50
C ILE A 73 13.61 -3.63 -8.84
N ILE A 74 14.22 -2.50 -9.18
CA ILE A 74 14.03 -1.83 -10.48
C ILE A 74 14.44 -2.74 -11.64
N ASN A 75 15.53 -3.49 -11.48
CA ASN A 75 15.98 -4.43 -12.49
C ASN A 75 15.00 -5.60 -12.65
N ALA A 76 14.48 -6.14 -11.56
CA ALA A 76 13.44 -7.18 -11.60
C ALA A 76 12.19 -6.66 -12.30
N PHE A 77 11.75 -5.43 -11.99
CA PHE A 77 10.62 -4.79 -12.67
C PHE A 77 10.82 -4.72 -14.18
N LYS A 78 11.98 -4.24 -14.64
CA LYS A 78 12.31 -4.14 -16.06
C LYS A 78 12.36 -5.49 -16.75
N LYS A 79 13.01 -6.48 -16.15
CA LYS A 79 13.20 -7.81 -16.73
C LYS A 79 11.89 -8.60 -16.85
N SER A 80 10.98 -8.40 -15.92
CA SER A 80 9.72 -9.13 -15.82
C SER A 80 8.52 -8.40 -16.43
N ASP A 81 8.73 -7.24 -17.08
CA ASP A 81 7.66 -6.35 -17.60
C ASP A 81 6.60 -6.03 -16.52
N GLY A 82 7.06 -5.78 -15.29
CA GLY A 82 6.18 -5.40 -14.18
C GLY A 82 5.51 -6.58 -13.46
N ASN A 83 5.98 -7.81 -13.60
CA ASN A 83 5.44 -8.95 -12.86
C ASN A 83 5.67 -8.78 -11.36
N LEU A 84 4.57 -8.61 -10.61
CA LEU A 84 4.62 -8.33 -9.17
C LEU A 84 5.29 -9.45 -8.36
N THR A 85 5.15 -10.70 -8.75
CA THR A 85 5.80 -11.82 -8.06
C THR A 85 7.31 -11.70 -8.11
N GLU A 86 7.87 -11.38 -9.27
CA GLU A 86 9.32 -11.22 -9.44
C GLU A 86 9.84 -9.97 -8.74
N ILE A 87 9.06 -8.90 -8.74
CA ILE A 87 9.37 -7.66 -8.02
C ILE A 87 9.40 -7.91 -6.50
N HIS A 88 8.40 -8.62 -5.96
CA HIS A 88 8.35 -8.95 -4.53
C HIS A 88 9.47 -9.90 -4.11
N LYS A 89 9.79 -10.92 -4.92
CA LYS A 89 10.94 -11.80 -4.65
C LYS A 89 12.25 -11.00 -4.56
N ALA A 90 12.46 -10.05 -5.48
CA ALA A 90 13.63 -9.19 -5.46
C ALA A 90 13.64 -8.30 -4.20
N ALA A 91 12.50 -7.73 -3.81
CA ALA A 91 12.39 -6.89 -2.61
C ALA A 91 12.68 -7.69 -1.32
N ILE A 92 12.16 -8.91 -1.21
CA ILE A 92 12.42 -9.79 -0.07
C ILE A 92 13.92 -10.13 0.00
N LYS A 93 14.55 -10.46 -1.14
CA LYS A 93 15.99 -10.72 -1.17
C LYS A 93 16.79 -9.52 -0.70
N VAL A 94 16.47 -8.33 -1.20
CA VAL A 94 17.11 -7.08 -0.75
C VAL A 94 16.92 -6.87 0.75
N ALA A 95 15.73 -7.16 1.29
CA ALA A 95 15.48 -7.05 2.73
C ALA A 95 16.40 -7.98 3.55
N PHE A 96 16.63 -9.20 3.10
CA PHE A 96 17.59 -10.11 3.75
C PHE A 96 19.04 -9.64 3.61
N ASP A 97 19.44 -9.13 2.45
CA ASP A 97 20.80 -8.69 2.19
C ASP A 97 21.19 -7.43 3.01
N PHE A 98 20.21 -6.58 3.35
CA PHE A 98 20.42 -5.31 4.04
C PHE A 98 19.88 -5.25 5.49
N ASN A 99 19.44 -6.36 6.05
CA ASN A 99 18.65 -6.41 7.31
C ASN A 99 19.41 -5.96 8.58
N VAL A 100 20.73 -5.81 8.55
CA VAL A 100 21.53 -5.86 9.80
C VAL A 100 21.76 -4.50 10.45
N LYS A 101 21.63 -3.40 9.74
CA LYS A 101 22.03 -2.07 10.23
C LYS A 101 20.92 -1.04 10.30
N TYR A 102 19.81 -1.27 9.60
CA TYR A 102 18.78 -0.26 9.46
C TYR A 102 17.57 -0.60 10.33
N LYS A 103 17.26 0.32 11.22
CA LYS A 103 16.08 0.19 12.07
C LYS A 103 14.89 0.72 11.31
N LYS A 104 13.97 -0.17 10.91
CA LYS A 104 12.69 0.21 10.37
C LYS A 104 11.80 0.71 11.51
N PHE A 105 11.25 1.91 11.36
CA PHE A 105 10.22 2.41 12.26
C PHE A 105 9.01 1.47 12.26
N GLN A 106 8.57 1.11 13.45
CA GLN A 106 7.36 0.30 13.62
C GLN A 106 6.17 1.22 13.86
N THR A 107 5.21 1.21 12.93
CA THR A 107 3.95 1.92 13.16
C THR A 107 3.29 1.40 14.44
N PRO A 108 2.46 2.19 15.11
CA PRO A 108 1.80 1.77 16.35
C PRO A 108 1.06 0.44 16.22
N GLU A 109 0.44 0.17 15.05
CA GLU A 109 -0.23 -1.11 14.79
C GLU A 109 0.75 -2.28 14.71
N ASN A 110 1.84 -2.14 13.97
CA ASN A 110 2.86 -3.18 13.86
C ASN A 110 3.51 -3.48 15.20
N TRP A 111 3.82 -2.44 15.97
CA TRP A 111 4.34 -2.57 17.32
C TRP A 111 3.36 -3.32 18.22
N PHE A 112 2.09 -2.95 18.18
CA PHE A 112 1.04 -3.60 18.96
C PHE A 112 0.90 -5.09 18.63
N ILE A 113 0.92 -5.45 17.33
CA ILE A 113 0.86 -6.84 16.88
C ILE A 113 2.06 -7.65 17.40
N GLN A 114 3.25 -7.06 17.39
CA GLN A 114 4.46 -7.72 17.90
C GLN A 114 4.36 -7.95 19.42
N VAL A 115 3.95 -6.94 20.18
CA VAL A 115 3.76 -7.06 21.63
C VAL A 115 2.68 -8.08 21.96
N ALA A 116 1.58 -8.08 21.23
CA ALA A 116 0.51 -9.05 21.40
C ALA A 116 1.01 -10.50 21.18
N LYS A 117 1.81 -10.71 20.13
CA LYS A 117 2.42 -12.03 19.87
C LYS A 117 3.43 -12.45 20.92
N LEU A 118 4.25 -11.53 21.40
CA LEU A 118 5.23 -11.83 22.46
C LEU A 118 4.56 -12.13 23.80
N GLY A 119 3.41 -11.49 24.08
CA GLY A 119 2.62 -11.71 25.29
C GLY A 119 1.60 -12.83 25.18
N ASP A 120 1.61 -13.61 24.10
CA ASP A 120 0.62 -14.66 23.79
C ASP A 120 -0.83 -14.14 23.86
N LEU A 121 -1.03 -12.89 23.47
CA LEU A 121 -2.34 -12.28 23.36
C LEU A 121 -2.99 -12.67 22.04
N GLN A 122 -4.24 -13.10 22.08
CA GLN A 122 -4.98 -13.44 20.87
C GLN A 122 -5.34 -12.16 20.10
N TRP A 123 -4.62 -11.91 19.01
CA TRP A 123 -4.88 -10.82 18.08
C TRP A 123 -4.44 -11.18 16.65
N PRO A 124 -5.26 -10.96 15.64
CA PRO A 124 -6.64 -10.44 15.69
C PRO A 124 -7.61 -11.38 16.43
N PRO A 125 -8.79 -10.88 16.85
CA PRO A 125 -9.81 -11.72 17.45
C PRO A 125 -10.25 -12.83 16.52
N SER A 126 -10.82 -13.91 17.06
CA SER A 126 -11.30 -15.02 16.24
C SER A 126 -12.38 -14.56 15.24
N PRO A 127 -12.59 -15.27 14.12
CA PRO A 127 -13.66 -14.94 13.17
C PRO A 127 -15.04 -14.85 13.83
N GLU A 128 -15.31 -15.67 14.85
CA GLU A 128 -16.55 -15.66 15.62
C GLU A 128 -16.69 -14.37 16.45
N GLU A 129 -15.61 -13.94 17.09
CA GLU A 129 -15.58 -12.68 17.83
C GLU A 129 -15.73 -11.48 16.86
N MET A 130 -15.06 -11.50 15.71
CA MET A 130 -15.23 -10.46 14.67
C MET A 130 -16.67 -10.39 14.18
N SER A 131 -17.32 -11.52 13.93
CA SER A 131 -18.73 -11.55 13.47
C SER A 131 -19.69 -10.96 14.50
N SER A 132 -19.40 -11.09 15.80
CA SER A 132 -20.19 -10.47 16.86
C SER A 132 -20.11 -8.93 16.86
N TYR A 133 -18.99 -8.35 16.41
CA TYR A 133 -18.84 -6.90 16.24
C TYR A 133 -19.64 -6.35 15.05
N GLU A 134 -19.76 -7.09 13.96
CA GLU A 134 -20.54 -6.70 12.79
C GLU A 134 -22.04 -6.64 13.04
N LEU A 135 -22.54 -7.45 13.97
CA LEU A 135 -23.96 -7.53 14.36
C LEU A 135 -24.41 -6.39 15.31
N GLY A 136 -23.58 -5.38 15.52
CA GLY A 136 -23.96 -4.17 16.26
C GLY A 136 -24.13 -4.35 17.79
N THR A 137 -23.69 -5.46 18.34
CA THR A 137 -23.60 -5.63 19.78
C THR A 137 -22.49 -4.71 20.33
N LYS A 138 -22.89 -3.66 21.05
CA LYS A 138 -21.94 -2.74 21.67
C LYS A 138 -21.01 -3.51 22.59
N PRO A 139 -19.69 -3.44 22.42
CA PRO A 139 -18.76 -4.07 23.32
C PRO A 139 -19.03 -3.60 24.75
N THR A 140 -19.14 -4.53 25.68
CA THR A 140 -19.31 -4.20 27.09
C THR A 140 -18.19 -3.28 27.55
N LYS A 141 -18.46 -2.32 28.41
CA LYS A 141 -17.52 -1.27 28.90
C LYS A 141 -16.15 -1.80 29.42
N LYS A 142 -15.99 -3.09 29.60
CA LYS A 142 -14.77 -3.75 30.11
C LYS A 142 -13.77 -4.19 29.04
N GLN A 143 -14.18 -4.33 27.80
CA GLN A 143 -13.25 -4.72 26.72
C GLN A 143 -12.62 -3.48 26.11
N ARG A 144 -11.38 -3.17 26.52
CA ARG A 144 -10.52 -2.22 25.81
C ARG A 144 -10.08 -2.88 24.51
N SER A 145 -10.81 -2.64 23.44
CA SER A 145 -10.40 -3.18 22.14
C SER A 145 -9.03 -2.62 21.74
N PRO A 146 -8.18 -3.41 21.09
CA PRO A 146 -6.91 -2.93 20.53
C PRO A 146 -7.05 -1.71 19.64
N GLU A 147 -8.13 -1.61 18.89
CA GLU A 147 -8.45 -0.43 18.07
C GLU A 147 -8.62 0.84 18.92
N ARG A 148 -9.19 0.72 20.11
CA ARG A 148 -9.33 1.86 21.02
C ARG A 148 -7.98 2.29 21.57
N LEU A 149 -7.07 1.34 21.86
CA LEU A 149 -5.71 1.65 22.28
C LEU A 149 -4.95 2.36 21.16
N LEU A 150 -4.99 1.82 19.94
CA LEU A 150 -4.37 2.43 18.77
C LEU A 150 -4.93 3.84 18.50
N ARG A 151 -6.24 4.01 18.64
CA ARG A 151 -6.89 5.32 18.50
C ARG A 151 -6.39 6.32 19.52
N ASN A 152 -6.19 5.92 20.76
CA ASN A 152 -5.72 6.81 21.83
C ASN A 152 -4.29 7.31 21.60
N ILE A 153 -3.49 6.57 20.84
CA ILE A 153 -2.13 6.96 20.41
C ILE A 153 -2.11 7.56 18.99
N GLY A 154 -3.25 8.03 18.51
CA GLY A 154 -3.37 8.73 17.22
C GLY A 154 -3.45 7.83 15.99
N HIS A 155 -3.31 6.52 16.13
CA HIS A 155 -3.41 5.59 15.00
C HIS A 155 -4.83 5.03 14.89
N HIS A 156 -5.56 5.45 13.88
CA HIS A 156 -6.89 4.94 13.56
C HIS A 156 -6.77 3.92 12.43
N PRO A 157 -6.75 2.61 12.69
CA PRO A 157 -6.75 1.60 11.64
C PRO A 157 -7.89 1.86 10.65
N TYR A 158 -7.63 1.74 9.36
CA TYR A 158 -8.60 1.94 8.26
C TYR A 158 -9.18 3.36 8.13
N ARG A 159 -8.74 4.34 8.92
CA ARG A 159 -9.23 5.73 8.87
C ARG A 159 -8.10 6.74 8.67
N ALA A 160 -7.19 6.44 7.77
CA ALA A 160 -6.19 7.43 7.36
C ALA A 160 -6.88 8.65 6.76
N LYS A 161 -6.39 9.85 7.10
CA LYS A 161 -6.99 11.11 6.62
C LYS A 161 -6.82 11.32 5.11
N GLN A 162 -5.88 10.62 4.50
CA GLN A 162 -5.55 10.73 3.08
C GLN A 162 -5.61 9.36 2.38
N PRO A 163 -5.88 9.34 1.06
CA PRO A 163 -6.00 8.07 0.30
C PRO A 163 -4.72 7.26 0.21
N ASN A 164 -3.56 7.84 0.50
CA ASN A 164 -2.25 7.16 0.52
C ASN A 164 -2.01 6.33 1.80
N GLY A 165 -2.97 6.30 2.71
CA GLY A 165 -2.84 5.56 3.96
C GLY A 165 -2.12 6.32 5.07
N TRP A 166 -1.75 5.61 6.14
CA TRP A 166 -0.91 6.11 7.20
C TRP A 166 0.55 6.21 6.75
N SER A 167 1.27 7.20 7.27
CA SER A 167 2.70 7.32 6.98
C SER A 167 3.48 6.14 7.54
N ASP A 168 4.47 5.70 6.78
CA ASP A 168 5.46 4.71 7.20
C ASP A 168 6.80 5.36 7.59
N HIS A 169 6.86 6.69 7.70
CA HIS A 169 8.03 7.46 8.09
C HIS A 169 7.97 7.83 9.57
N SER A 170 9.09 7.66 10.28
CA SER A 170 9.20 7.92 11.72
C SER A 170 8.82 9.34 12.12
N ASP A 171 9.22 10.32 11.33
CA ASP A 171 9.04 11.75 11.66
C ASP A 171 7.57 12.16 11.77
N ASP A 172 6.69 11.47 11.04
CA ASP A 172 5.24 11.72 11.10
C ASP A 172 4.59 11.19 12.38
N TRP A 173 5.30 10.37 13.16
CA TRP A 173 4.80 9.74 14.37
C TRP A 173 5.47 10.21 15.66
N ILE A 174 6.70 10.71 15.57
CA ILE A 174 7.55 11.04 16.71
C ILE A 174 7.65 12.56 16.89
N SER A 175 7.07 13.34 16.00
CA SER A 175 7.07 14.82 16.15
C SER A 175 6.35 15.22 17.44
N PRO A 176 7.02 15.87 18.39
CA PRO A 176 6.34 16.44 19.54
C PRO A 176 5.47 17.62 19.05
N GLU A 177 4.17 17.55 19.29
CA GLU A 177 3.31 18.72 19.24
C GLU A 177 3.53 19.59 20.47
#